data_39a42a6b90b88030d4f71feb68b89f4d
#
_entry.id   39a42a6b90b88030d4f71feb68b89f4d
#
_cell.length_a   1.000
_cell.length_b   1.000
_cell.length_c   1.000
_cell.angle_alpha   90.00
_cell.angle_beta   90.00
_cell.angle_gamma   90.00
#
_symmetry.space_group_name_H-M   'P 1'
#
loop_
_entity.id
_entity.type
_entity.pdbx_description
1 polymer ?
#
loop_
_entity_poly.entity_id
_entity_poly.type
_entity_poly.pdbx_seq_one_letter_code
_entity_poly.pdbx_strand_id
1 'polypeptide(L)'
;MKRPALLAFALATPVFAQPSALMKYACGPANRMFATLSAVSVYSDGHAGFDLNTLPGFTGQSCTSDKPFFFSVPVAEGSYRVTVVLGGDVPATTTIWSEARRLSVEKVHTEAGKSKSETFDVNVRVPEIAGDPAHHVRLKPREIGSLDWDGKLTLEFNGDHPSFRSISVESINPHEPTIY
;
A
#
# COMPACT_ATOMS: atom_id res chain seq x y z
N MET A 1 -63.29 -20.47 13.86
CA MET A 1 -62.03 -20.05 14.50
C MET A 1 -61.11 -19.49 13.40
N LYS A 2 -60.96 -18.16 13.34
CA LYS A 2 -60.08 -17.47 12.35
C LYS A 2 -58.68 -17.31 12.95
N ARG A 3 -57.65 -17.87 12.28
CA ARG A 3 -56.26 -17.70 12.69
C ARG A 3 -55.74 -16.34 12.16
N PRO A 4 -55.05 -15.53 12.97
CA PRO A 4 -54.42 -14.33 12.47
C PRO A 4 -53.11 -14.67 11.73
N ALA A 5 -52.94 -14.08 10.52
CA ALA A 5 -51.70 -14.14 9.79
C ALA A 5 -50.69 -13.15 10.41
N LEU A 6 -49.56 -13.64 10.90
CA LEU A 6 -48.46 -12.78 11.31
C LEU A 6 -47.70 -12.30 10.04
N LEU A 7 -47.76 -10.99 9.77
CA LEU A 7 -46.89 -10.34 8.80
C LEU A 7 -45.51 -10.14 9.46
N ALA A 8 -44.50 -10.85 8.97
CA ALA A 8 -43.13 -10.61 9.37
C ALA A 8 -42.57 -9.40 8.56
N PHE A 9 -42.34 -8.29 9.23
CA PHE A 9 -41.61 -7.16 8.68
C PHE A 9 -40.10 -7.48 8.72
N ALA A 10 -39.50 -7.68 7.56
CA ALA A 10 -38.04 -7.74 7.42
C ALA A 10 -37.48 -6.32 7.56
N LEU A 11 -36.80 -6.01 8.65
CA LEU A 11 -36.04 -4.78 8.84
C LEU A 11 -34.76 -4.91 8.00
N ALA A 12 -34.73 -4.22 6.88
CA ALA A 12 -33.49 -4.00 6.12
C ALA A 12 -32.57 -3.07 6.93
N THR A 13 -31.50 -3.59 7.48
CA THR A 13 -30.46 -2.79 8.13
C THR A 13 -29.71 -2.03 7.03
N PRO A 14 -29.56 -0.69 7.14
CA PRO A 14 -28.74 0.06 6.20
C PRO A 14 -27.28 -0.38 6.34
N VAL A 15 -26.69 -0.86 5.25
CA VAL A 15 -25.25 -1.08 5.14
C VAL A 15 -24.61 0.28 5.01
N PHE A 16 -24.06 0.78 6.10
CA PHE A 16 -23.20 1.96 6.05
C PHE A 16 -21.88 1.55 5.38
N ALA A 17 -21.58 2.15 4.23
CA ALA A 17 -20.26 2.05 3.65
C ALA A 17 -19.24 2.58 4.66
N GLN A 18 -18.32 1.73 5.10
CA GLN A 18 -17.21 2.20 5.95
C GLN A 18 -16.33 3.15 5.13
N PRO A 19 -15.92 4.29 5.70
CA PRO A 19 -14.99 5.18 5.01
C PRO A 19 -13.72 4.40 4.66
N SER A 20 -13.26 4.53 3.43
CA SER A 20 -12.01 3.94 2.99
C SER A 20 -10.87 4.42 3.91
N ALA A 21 -10.12 3.50 4.49
CA ALA A 21 -8.97 3.86 5.31
C ALA A 21 -7.92 4.53 4.40
N LEU A 22 -7.66 5.82 4.63
CA LEU A 22 -6.65 6.58 3.91
C LEU A 22 -5.42 6.75 4.80
N MET A 23 -4.33 6.08 4.45
CA MET A 23 -3.05 6.14 5.13
C MET A 23 -2.12 7.07 4.35
N LYS A 24 -1.42 7.97 5.04
CA LYS A 24 -0.54 8.96 4.42
C LYS A 24 0.79 9.04 5.13
N TYR A 25 1.87 8.99 4.36
CA TYR A 25 3.25 9.02 4.83
C TYR A 25 4.05 10.07 4.06
N ALA A 26 4.92 10.82 4.73
CA ALA A 26 5.77 11.82 4.09
C ALA A 26 7.18 11.82 4.65
N CYS A 27 8.16 12.02 3.76
CA CYS A 27 9.51 12.39 4.11
C CYS A 27 9.57 13.90 4.40
N GLY A 28 10.36 14.31 5.35
CA GLY A 28 10.52 15.73 5.66
C GLY A 28 9.83 16.16 6.97
N PRO A 29 9.65 17.45 7.20
CA PRO A 29 9.15 17.96 8.46
C PRO A 29 7.73 17.48 8.75
N ALA A 30 7.47 17.27 10.04
CA ALA A 30 6.19 16.80 10.54
C ALA A 30 5.03 17.68 10.06
N ASN A 31 3.98 17.05 9.59
CA ASN A 31 2.74 17.72 9.25
C ASN A 31 1.53 16.92 9.79
N ARG A 32 0.41 17.63 10.01
CA ARG A 32 -0.77 17.04 10.65
C ARG A 32 -1.53 16.03 9.76
N MET A 33 -1.25 16.03 8.46
CA MET A 33 -1.99 15.22 7.48
C MET A 33 -1.26 13.92 7.12
N PHE A 34 0.05 13.83 7.41
CA PHE A 34 0.90 12.71 7.05
C PHE A 34 1.67 12.20 8.26
N ALA A 35 1.80 10.90 8.40
CA ALA A 35 2.77 10.30 9.30
C ALA A 35 4.18 10.60 8.75
N THR A 36 5.01 11.23 9.58
CA THR A 36 6.37 11.61 9.20
C THR A 36 7.28 10.40 9.21
N LEU A 37 7.97 10.17 8.09
CA LEU A 37 8.99 9.15 7.97
C LEU A 37 10.37 9.69 8.39
N SER A 38 11.15 8.86 9.05
CA SER A 38 12.49 9.17 9.56
C SER A 38 13.37 7.92 9.53
N ALA A 39 14.63 8.06 9.90
CA ALA A 39 15.58 6.95 9.95
C ALA A 39 15.18 5.81 10.91
N VAL A 40 14.24 6.04 11.81
CA VAL A 40 13.69 5.01 12.72
C VAL A 40 12.37 4.44 12.26
N SER A 41 11.83 4.89 11.12
CA SER A 41 10.59 4.37 10.55
C SER A 41 10.83 3.05 9.81
N VAL A 42 11.15 2.00 10.57
CA VAL A 42 11.35 0.64 10.06
C VAL A 42 10.03 -0.10 10.12
N TYR A 43 9.72 -0.87 9.08
CA TYR A 43 8.52 -1.71 9.05
C TYR A 43 8.54 -2.71 10.20
N SER A 44 7.43 -2.86 10.86
CA SER A 44 7.14 -3.92 11.81
C SER A 44 5.65 -4.27 11.76
N ASP A 45 5.26 -5.41 12.32
CA ASP A 45 3.86 -5.80 12.36
C ASP A 45 3.00 -4.70 12.97
N GLY A 46 2.04 -4.21 12.16
CA GLY A 46 1.14 -3.12 12.53
C GLY A 46 1.68 -1.70 12.30
N HIS A 47 2.91 -1.51 11.82
CA HIS A 47 3.50 -0.19 11.57
C HIS A 47 4.16 -0.12 10.19
N ALA A 48 3.75 0.87 9.39
CA ALA A 48 4.37 1.13 8.11
C ALA A 48 5.79 1.69 8.25
N GLY A 49 6.67 1.31 7.34
CA GLY A 49 8.06 1.76 7.39
C GLY A 49 8.93 1.19 6.26
N PHE A 50 10.20 1.57 6.29
CA PHE A 50 11.21 1.01 5.38
C PHE A 50 11.48 -0.45 5.73
N ASP A 51 11.57 -1.31 4.72
CA ASP A 51 11.55 -2.76 4.88
C ASP A 51 12.77 -3.41 4.22
N LEU A 52 12.89 -4.74 4.41
CA LEU A 52 13.95 -5.58 3.85
C LEU A 52 15.36 -5.08 4.15
N ASN A 53 15.56 -4.51 5.33
CA ASN A 53 16.84 -3.91 5.77
C ASN A 53 17.33 -2.79 4.86
N THR A 54 16.43 -2.09 4.19
CA THR A 54 16.74 -0.93 3.36
C THR A 54 16.30 0.35 4.07
N LEU A 55 17.12 1.39 3.98
CA LEU A 55 16.83 2.69 4.55
C LEU A 55 17.38 3.76 3.61
N PRO A 56 16.52 4.62 3.04
CA PRO A 56 16.98 5.76 2.25
C PRO A 56 17.56 6.86 3.12
N GLY A 57 18.31 7.77 2.51
CA GLY A 57 18.67 9.05 3.10
C GLY A 57 17.46 9.99 3.13
N PHE A 58 17.50 10.96 4.05
CA PHE A 58 16.48 11.99 4.20
C PHE A 58 17.06 13.33 3.83
N THR A 59 16.57 13.94 2.75
CA THR A 59 17.09 15.22 2.22
C THR A 59 15.92 16.18 2.04
N GLY A 60 15.90 17.28 2.79
CA GLY A 60 14.83 18.27 2.70
C GLY A 60 13.46 17.66 2.96
N GLN A 61 12.67 17.46 1.91
CA GLN A 61 11.31 16.89 1.96
C GLN A 61 11.21 15.55 1.22
N SER A 62 12.32 14.87 1.01
CA SER A 62 12.34 13.61 0.26
C SER A 62 13.15 12.51 0.95
N CYS A 63 12.75 11.29 0.69
CA CYS A 63 13.51 10.07 0.94
C CYS A 63 14.17 9.68 -0.39
N THR A 64 15.48 9.50 -0.40
CA THR A 64 16.27 9.19 -1.60
C THR A 64 17.40 8.22 -1.28
N SER A 65 17.84 7.45 -2.27
CA SER A 65 18.94 6.50 -2.12
C SER A 65 19.66 6.30 -3.45
N ASP A 66 20.93 5.87 -3.37
CA ASP A 66 21.70 5.41 -4.54
C ASP A 66 21.46 3.92 -4.84
N LYS A 67 20.62 3.26 -4.06
CA LYS A 67 20.28 1.84 -4.17
C LYS A 67 18.78 1.66 -4.08
N PRO A 68 18.24 0.54 -4.61
CA PRO A 68 16.85 0.20 -4.38
C PRO A 68 16.51 0.15 -2.89
N PHE A 69 15.33 0.64 -2.54
CA PHE A 69 14.82 0.56 -1.17
C PHE A 69 13.33 0.23 -1.17
N PHE A 70 12.87 -0.29 -0.06
CA PHE A 70 11.51 -0.83 0.10
C PHE A 70 10.75 -0.06 1.18
N PHE A 71 9.47 0.14 0.94
CA PHE A 71 8.54 0.70 1.90
C PHE A 71 7.30 -0.18 1.98
N SER A 72 6.95 -0.63 3.17
CA SER A 72 5.82 -1.53 3.40
C SER A 72 4.77 -0.90 4.30
N VAL A 73 3.51 -1.20 4.02
CA VAL A 73 2.34 -0.74 4.78
C VAL A 73 1.52 -1.96 5.18
N PRO A 74 1.26 -2.20 6.48
CA PRO A 74 0.41 -3.29 6.92
C PRO A 74 -1.03 -3.00 6.48
N VAL A 75 -1.59 -3.89 5.69
CA VAL A 75 -2.95 -3.78 5.15
C VAL A 75 -3.62 -5.14 5.13
N ALA A 76 -4.95 -5.16 5.17
CA ALA A 76 -5.70 -6.39 4.93
C ALA A 76 -5.66 -6.77 3.44
N GLU A 77 -6.07 -8.00 3.13
CA GLU A 77 -6.34 -8.40 1.75
C GLU A 77 -7.33 -7.42 1.10
N GLY A 78 -7.05 -7.02 -0.14
CA GLY A 78 -7.92 -6.09 -0.86
C GLY A 78 -7.23 -5.31 -1.96
N SER A 79 -7.97 -4.39 -2.55
CA SER A 79 -7.48 -3.48 -3.58
C SER A 79 -7.22 -2.09 -2.99
N TYR A 80 -6.08 -1.52 -3.36
CA TYR A 80 -5.61 -0.23 -2.84
C TYR A 80 -5.19 0.69 -3.98
N ARG A 81 -5.61 1.96 -3.87
CA ARG A 81 -5.08 3.04 -4.70
C ARG A 81 -3.89 3.66 -4.00
N VAL A 82 -2.76 3.65 -4.67
CA VAL A 82 -1.51 4.23 -4.20
C VAL A 82 -1.22 5.48 -5.01
N THR A 83 -1.02 6.60 -4.31
CA THR A 83 -0.52 7.84 -4.92
C THR A 83 0.84 8.16 -4.32
N VAL A 84 1.85 8.30 -5.19
CA VAL A 84 3.22 8.62 -4.80
C VAL A 84 3.62 9.95 -5.41
N VAL A 85 4.11 10.86 -4.58
CA VAL A 85 4.74 12.10 -5.05
C VAL A 85 6.24 11.85 -5.14
N LEU A 86 6.73 11.69 -6.37
CA LEU A 86 8.15 11.45 -6.69
C LEU A 86 8.94 12.76 -6.74
N GLY A 87 10.25 12.66 -6.55
CA GLY A 87 11.21 13.75 -6.67
C GLY A 87 11.81 14.19 -5.35
N GLY A 88 12.90 14.91 -5.45
CA GLY A 88 13.72 15.35 -4.32
C GLY A 88 14.54 16.60 -4.64
N ASP A 89 15.58 16.82 -3.88
CA ASP A 89 16.47 17.98 -4.03
C ASP A 89 17.52 17.78 -5.13
N VAL A 90 17.67 16.56 -5.63
CA VAL A 90 18.52 16.20 -6.76
C VAL A 90 17.70 15.65 -7.92
N PRO A 91 18.18 15.67 -9.16
CA PRO A 91 17.53 14.98 -10.26
C PRO A 91 17.42 13.48 -9.96
N ALA A 92 16.30 12.88 -10.33
CA ALA A 92 16.05 11.48 -10.06
C ALA A 92 15.32 10.80 -11.22
N THR A 93 15.52 9.50 -11.38
CA THR A 93 14.71 8.66 -12.25
C THR A 93 14.21 7.50 -11.40
N THR A 94 12.91 7.47 -11.12
CA THR A 94 12.32 6.50 -10.22
C THR A 94 11.41 5.53 -10.98
N THR A 95 11.62 4.24 -10.74
CA THR A 95 10.76 3.13 -11.11
C THR A 95 10.15 2.55 -9.85
N ILE A 96 8.85 2.22 -9.85
CA ILE A 96 8.19 1.59 -8.71
C ILE A 96 7.69 0.21 -9.13
N TRP A 97 8.10 -0.79 -8.37
CA TRP A 97 7.51 -2.11 -8.39
C TRP A 97 6.65 -2.28 -7.14
N SER A 98 5.49 -2.93 -7.29
CA SER A 98 4.63 -3.31 -6.17
C SER A 98 4.52 -4.82 -6.07
N GLU A 99 4.42 -5.35 -4.86
CA GLU A 99 4.21 -6.78 -4.63
C GLU A 99 5.22 -7.64 -5.41
N ALA A 100 6.49 -7.42 -5.22
CA ALA A 100 7.63 -8.12 -5.81
C ALA A 100 7.79 -8.05 -7.34
N ARG A 101 6.71 -8.01 -8.12
CA ARG A 101 6.82 -8.21 -9.58
C ARG A 101 5.97 -7.31 -10.45
N ARG A 102 5.14 -6.46 -9.88
CA ARG A 102 4.26 -5.60 -10.67
C ARG A 102 4.93 -4.27 -10.94
N LEU A 103 5.28 -4.01 -12.18
CA LEU A 103 5.75 -2.69 -12.60
C LEU A 103 4.57 -1.72 -12.53
N SER A 104 4.59 -0.83 -11.55
CA SER A 104 3.53 0.15 -11.30
C SER A 104 3.85 1.50 -11.91
N VAL A 105 5.12 1.91 -11.88
CA VAL A 105 5.60 3.17 -12.45
C VAL A 105 6.94 2.91 -13.13
N GLU A 106 7.09 3.34 -14.40
CA GLU A 106 8.29 3.11 -15.17
C GLU A 106 9.07 4.41 -15.41
N LYS A 107 10.30 4.49 -14.90
CA LYS A 107 11.34 5.49 -15.24
C LYS A 107 10.85 6.93 -15.26
N VAL A 108 10.14 7.36 -14.22
CA VAL A 108 9.70 8.75 -14.11
C VAL A 108 10.89 9.64 -13.75
N HIS A 109 11.24 10.54 -14.64
CA HIS A 109 12.29 11.53 -14.40
C HIS A 109 11.74 12.77 -13.70
N THR A 110 12.44 13.26 -12.69
CA THR A 110 12.17 14.50 -11.97
C THR A 110 13.44 15.35 -11.89
N GLU A 111 13.32 16.64 -12.22
CA GLU A 111 14.38 17.62 -12.02
C GLU A 111 14.59 17.94 -10.54
N ALA A 112 15.76 18.46 -10.19
CA ALA A 112 16.05 18.91 -8.84
C ALA A 112 14.99 19.90 -8.30
N GLY A 113 14.48 19.64 -7.12
CA GLY A 113 13.45 20.45 -6.47
C GLY A 113 12.04 20.32 -7.08
N LYS A 114 11.86 19.58 -8.17
CA LYS A 114 10.56 19.31 -8.80
C LYS A 114 9.95 18.03 -8.27
N SER A 115 8.66 17.88 -8.51
CA SER A 115 7.94 16.65 -8.16
C SER A 115 6.93 16.28 -9.24
N LYS A 116 6.64 14.97 -9.32
CA LYS A 116 5.56 14.39 -10.14
C LYS A 116 4.73 13.47 -9.27
N SER A 117 3.43 13.46 -9.51
CA SER A 117 2.50 12.56 -8.82
C SER A 117 2.12 11.43 -9.76
N GLU A 118 2.29 10.21 -9.28
CA GLU A 118 1.89 8.98 -9.97
C GLU A 118 0.84 8.25 -9.12
N THR A 119 -0.17 7.69 -9.79
CA THR A 119 -1.25 6.96 -9.12
C THR A 119 -1.47 5.64 -9.83
N PHE A 120 -1.56 4.56 -9.07
CA PHE A 120 -1.78 3.20 -9.57
C PHE A 120 -2.56 2.38 -8.55
N ASP A 121 -3.19 1.31 -9.01
CA ASP A 121 -3.94 0.40 -8.15
C ASP A 121 -3.14 -0.89 -7.93
N VAL A 122 -3.13 -1.38 -6.68
CA VAL A 122 -2.44 -2.59 -6.25
C VAL A 122 -3.45 -3.50 -5.56
N ASN A 123 -3.35 -4.80 -5.82
CA ASN A 123 -4.11 -5.81 -5.13
C ASN A 123 -3.17 -6.60 -4.20
N VAL A 124 -3.44 -6.53 -2.91
CA VAL A 124 -2.75 -7.29 -1.85
C VAL A 124 -3.50 -8.57 -1.58
N ARG A 125 -2.80 -9.68 -1.51
CA ARG A 125 -3.35 -11.02 -1.33
C ARG A 125 -2.70 -11.74 -0.16
N VAL A 126 -3.50 -12.59 0.47
CA VAL A 126 -3.05 -13.54 1.49
C VAL A 126 -3.46 -14.95 1.07
N PRO A 127 -2.80 -16.00 1.56
CA PRO A 127 -3.18 -17.36 1.18
C PRO A 127 -4.51 -17.83 1.82
N GLU A 128 -4.96 -17.18 2.88
CA GLU A 128 -6.22 -17.47 3.56
C GLU A 128 -7.42 -17.05 2.69
N ILE A 129 -8.42 -17.92 2.58
CA ILE A 129 -9.66 -17.62 1.83
C ILE A 129 -10.68 -17.02 2.79
N ALA A 130 -11.10 -15.79 2.52
CA ALA A 130 -12.10 -15.10 3.35
C ALA A 130 -13.41 -15.89 3.45
N GLY A 131 -13.83 -16.18 4.68
CA GLY A 131 -15.05 -16.96 4.96
C GLY A 131 -14.88 -18.47 4.88
N ASP A 132 -13.70 -18.99 4.56
CA ASP A 132 -13.41 -20.43 4.50
C ASP A 132 -12.10 -20.78 5.24
N PRO A 133 -12.12 -20.84 6.58
CA PRO A 133 -10.91 -21.12 7.36
C PRO A 133 -10.37 -22.55 7.19
N ALA A 134 -11.15 -23.45 6.57
CA ALA A 134 -10.73 -24.84 6.32
C ALA A 134 -9.85 -24.98 5.07
N HIS A 135 -9.88 -23.99 4.19
CA HIS A 135 -9.14 -23.99 2.94
C HIS A 135 -8.27 -22.75 2.80
N HIS A 136 -7.19 -22.88 2.03
CA HIS A 136 -6.28 -21.78 1.70
C HIS A 136 -5.72 -22.00 0.29
N VAL A 137 -5.24 -20.92 -0.30
CA VAL A 137 -4.56 -20.97 -1.60
C VAL A 137 -3.27 -21.78 -1.45
N ARG A 138 -3.10 -22.81 -2.28
CA ARG A 138 -1.89 -23.61 -2.28
C ARG A 138 -0.76 -22.89 -2.99
N LEU A 139 0.13 -22.28 -2.24
CA LEU A 139 1.30 -21.61 -2.78
C LEU A 139 2.30 -22.63 -3.34
N LYS A 140 2.92 -22.28 -4.46
CA LYS A 140 4.08 -23.01 -4.98
C LYS A 140 5.32 -22.72 -4.12
N PRO A 141 6.33 -23.61 -4.09
CA PRO A 141 7.53 -23.37 -3.28
C PRO A 141 8.21 -22.02 -3.51
N ARG A 142 8.15 -21.47 -4.72
CA ARG A 142 8.73 -20.15 -5.08
C ARG A 142 7.91 -18.96 -4.59
N GLU A 143 6.67 -19.17 -4.16
CA GLU A 143 5.73 -18.15 -3.70
C GLU A 143 5.71 -18.05 -2.17
N ILE A 144 6.26 -19.08 -1.49
CA ILE A 144 6.34 -19.08 -0.03
C ILE A 144 7.39 -18.07 0.41
N GLY A 145 6.97 -17.10 1.23
CA GLY A 145 7.84 -16.01 1.69
C GLY A 145 8.14 -14.95 0.64
N SER A 146 7.41 -14.94 -0.49
CA SER A 146 7.43 -13.83 -1.43
C SER A 146 6.57 -12.66 -0.93
N LEU A 147 6.86 -11.46 -1.40
CA LEU A 147 6.11 -10.25 -1.07
C LEU A 147 4.70 -10.19 -1.67
N ASP A 148 4.30 -11.23 -2.40
CA ASP A 148 2.99 -11.28 -3.09
C ASP A 148 1.86 -11.84 -2.21
N TRP A 149 2.20 -12.45 -1.04
CA TRP A 149 1.27 -13.24 -0.23
C TRP A 149 1.49 -13.03 1.27
N ASP A 150 1.60 -11.80 1.73
CA ASP A 150 2.09 -11.52 3.09
C ASP A 150 1.29 -10.48 3.89
N GLY A 151 0.10 -10.11 3.54
CA GLY A 151 -0.73 -9.20 4.34
C GLY A 151 -0.14 -7.80 4.56
N LYS A 152 0.75 -7.37 3.66
CA LYS A 152 1.26 -6.00 3.60
C LYS A 152 1.38 -5.56 2.15
N LEU A 153 1.26 -4.27 1.91
CA LEU A 153 1.55 -3.66 0.62
C LEU A 153 3.01 -3.23 0.63
N THR A 154 3.81 -3.81 -0.27
CA THR A 154 5.23 -3.49 -0.41
C THR A 154 5.51 -2.76 -1.71
N LEU A 155 6.21 -1.63 -1.64
CA LEU A 155 6.68 -0.84 -2.76
C LEU A 155 8.21 -0.87 -2.80
N GLU A 156 8.78 -1.23 -3.96
CA GLU A 156 10.19 -1.09 -4.26
C GLU A 156 10.41 0.18 -5.07
N PHE A 157 11.32 1.03 -4.63
CA PHE A 157 11.79 2.21 -5.34
C PHE A 157 13.16 1.91 -5.93
N ASN A 158 13.28 1.98 -7.25
CA ASN A 158 14.48 1.61 -8.00
C ASN A 158 14.79 2.67 -9.07
N GLY A 159 16.02 2.70 -9.57
CA GLY A 159 16.45 3.60 -10.64
C GLY A 159 17.70 4.40 -10.30
N ASP A 160 17.81 5.59 -10.88
CA ASP A 160 18.90 6.51 -10.62
C ASP A 160 18.46 7.55 -9.58
N HIS A 161 19.07 7.53 -8.39
CA HIS A 161 18.65 8.31 -7.22
C HIS A 161 17.15 8.21 -6.92
N PRO A 162 16.55 6.99 -6.89
CA PRO A 162 15.11 6.84 -6.67
C PRO A 162 14.66 7.62 -5.44
N SER A 163 13.57 8.37 -5.58
CA SER A 163 13.14 9.27 -4.52
C SER A 163 11.64 9.48 -4.49
N PHE A 164 11.10 9.70 -3.29
CA PHE A 164 9.73 10.15 -3.10
C PHE A 164 9.62 11.19 -1.97
N ARG A 165 8.56 11.99 -2.01
CA ARG A 165 8.20 12.97 -0.96
C ARG A 165 7.08 12.46 -0.07
N SER A 166 6.08 11.83 -0.67
CA SER A 166 4.95 11.27 0.08
C SER A 166 4.32 10.08 -0.63
N ILE A 167 3.65 9.26 0.17
CA ILE A 167 2.86 8.10 -0.26
C ILE A 167 1.49 8.22 0.40
N SER A 168 0.43 8.02 -0.36
CA SER A 168 -0.93 7.83 0.14
C SER A 168 -1.45 6.48 -0.31
N VAL A 169 -2.05 5.74 0.59
CA VAL A 169 -2.64 4.42 0.33
C VAL A 169 -4.10 4.48 0.76
N GLU A 170 -5.00 4.25 -0.17
CA GLU A 170 -6.44 4.28 0.04
C GLU A 170 -7.05 2.94 -0.35
N SER A 171 -7.84 2.34 0.55
CA SER A 171 -8.61 1.13 0.22
C SER A 171 -9.69 1.48 -0.79
N ILE A 172 -9.74 0.73 -1.90
CA ILE A 172 -10.76 0.84 -2.94
C ILE A 172 -11.53 -0.47 -3.01
N ASN A 173 -12.85 -0.39 -3.17
CA ASN A 173 -13.72 -1.55 -3.27
C ASN A 173 -13.51 -2.58 -2.13
N PRO A 174 -13.64 -2.19 -0.85
CA PRO A 174 -13.36 -3.07 0.28
C PRO A 174 -14.27 -4.31 0.35
N HIS A 175 -15.28 -4.41 -0.52
CA HIS A 175 -16.24 -5.52 -0.59
C HIS A 175 -16.14 -6.35 -1.88
N GLU A 176 -15.23 -6.02 -2.79
CA GLU A 176 -15.00 -6.85 -3.97
C GLU A 176 -14.04 -7.99 -3.61
N PRO A 177 -14.46 -9.26 -3.81
CA PRO A 177 -13.57 -10.39 -3.57
C PRO A 177 -12.40 -10.35 -4.56
N THR A 178 -11.22 -10.69 -4.08
CA THR A 178 -10.06 -10.88 -4.93
C THR A 178 -10.26 -12.12 -5.80
N ILE A 179 -10.11 -11.96 -7.12
CA ILE A 179 -10.10 -13.11 -8.04
C ILE A 179 -8.66 -13.64 -8.09
N TYR A 180 -8.52 -14.91 -7.72
CA TYR A 180 -7.23 -15.63 -7.71
C TYR A 180 -6.95 -16.34 -9.03
#